data_7dcc29b78e31d92ea5e2db060dcd4ce9
#
_entry.id   7dcc29b78e31d92ea5e2db060dcd4ce9
#
_cell.length_a   1.000
_cell.length_b   1.000
_cell.length_c   1.000
_cell.angle_alpha   90.00
_cell.angle_beta   90.00
_cell.angle_gamma   90.00
#
_symmetry.space_group_name_H-M   'P 1'
#
loop_
_entity.id
_entity.type
_entity.pdbx_description
1 polymer ?
#
loop_
_entity_poly.entity_id
_entity_poly.type
_entity_poly.pdbx_seq_one_letter_code
_entity_poly.pdbx_strand_id
1 'polypeptide(L)'
;MNALMNQKMDADVVILGNSRAVGSYNPYVLDTILEANSRNLGVSAQPFGVSYLRWQLYHRNNKNPKLLIVNIDFRELRMVTKGCEKEQYYPYMTDTLVRPYLDLYGFTWAEKHIPMYRYRGDYKLMSIGFSELLHIWHDQKGNYYKGYTNENTKWDGRNLNSMLNKGKIKGQCEPEAVQLLEHFLQETINEEISVVFVYAPLYKKLKDNLAEEEARAAYQDLSQRYDIPLLDFSEIDFCSDSSYFMNGHHVNRKGAQRFSEELATAIDSLGLLQR
;
A
#
# COMPACT_ATOMS: atom_id res chain seq x y z
N MET A 1 -1.44 12.16 3.25
CA MET A 1 -0.49 12.43 4.35
C MET A 1 -1.06 13.33 5.44
N ASN A 2 -1.58 14.53 5.13
CA ASN A 2 -2.14 15.46 6.13
C ASN A 2 -3.14 14.80 7.10
N ALA A 3 -4.08 13.99 6.58
CA ALA A 3 -5.04 13.29 7.43
C ALA A 3 -4.34 12.33 8.42
N LEU A 4 -3.33 11.60 7.94
CA LEU A 4 -2.56 10.65 8.75
C LEU A 4 -1.78 11.35 9.89
N MET A 5 -1.29 12.57 9.63
CA MET A 5 -0.53 13.35 10.61
C MET A 5 -1.40 14.07 11.64
N ASN A 6 -2.61 14.49 11.23
CA ASN A 6 -3.37 15.51 11.99
C ASN A 6 -4.80 15.07 12.34
N GLN A 7 -5.28 13.93 11.88
CA GLN A 7 -6.67 13.52 12.12
C GLN A 7 -6.73 12.19 12.85
N LYS A 8 -7.75 12.03 13.69
CA LYS A 8 -8.15 10.75 14.21
C LYS A 8 -9.00 10.04 13.16
N MET A 9 -8.61 8.81 12.82
CA MET A 9 -9.30 7.97 11.85
C MET A 9 -10.04 6.82 12.53
N ASP A 10 -9.46 6.29 13.62
CA ASP A 10 -9.99 5.22 14.49
C ASP A 10 -10.68 4.10 13.68
N ALA A 11 -9.92 3.48 12.77
CA ALA A 11 -10.42 2.42 11.92
C ALA A 11 -10.44 1.06 12.64
N ASP A 12 -11.42 0.22 12.31
CA ASP A 12 -11.44 -1.18 12.73
C ASP A 12 -10.50 -2.04 11.90
N VAL A 13 -10.38 -1.69 10.60
CA VAL A 13 -9.51 -2.39 9.63
C VAL A 13 -8.56 -1.39 8.99
N VAL A 14 -7.28 -1.66 9.06
CA VAL A 14 -6.24 -0.87 8.38
C VAL A 14 -5.54 -1.71 7.31
N ILE A 15 -5.42 -1.15 6.10
CA ILE A 15 -4.78 -1.80 4.96
C ILE A 15 -3.44 -1.13 4.71
N LEU A 16 -2.37 -1.91 4.68
CA LEU A 16 -1.01 -1.49 4.38
C LEU A 16 -0.53 -2.11 3.06
N GLY A 17 0.33 -1.42 2.35
CA GLY A 17 0.98 -1.95 1.14
C GLY A 17 1.27 -0.87 0.08
N ASN A 18 1.62 -1.34 -1.11
CA ASN A 18 2.03 -0.51 -2.23
C ASN A 18 0.84 -0.05 -3.13
N SER A 19 1.09 0.26 -4.41
CA SER A 19 0.08 0.69 -5.38
C SER A 19 -1.04 -0.34 -5.57
N ARG A 20 -0.77 -1.62 -5.37
CA ARG A 20 -1.80 -2.67 -5.44
C ARG A 20 -2.76 -2.55 -4.25
N ALA A 21 -2.25 -2.19 -3.06
CA ALA A 21 -3.13 -1.87 -1.95
C ALA A 21 -4.02 -0.66 -2.27
N VAL A 22 -3.43 0.42 -2.80
CA VAL A 22 -4.17 1.64 -3.18
C VAL A 22 -5.31 1.38 -4.16
N GLY A 23 -5.07 0.52 -5.16
CA GLY A 23 -6.00 0.31 -6.28
C GLY A 23 -6.89 -0.93 -6.18
N SER A 24 -6.61 -1.87 -5.26
CA SER A 24 -7.36 -3.14 -5.22
C SER A 24 -8.34 -3.22 -4.05
N TYR A 25 -7.98 -2.68 -2.89
CA TYR A 25 -8.78 -2.81 -1.66
C TYR A 25 -9.75 -1.64 -1.55
N ASN A 26 -11.03 -1.89 -1.82
CA ASN A 26 -12.09 -0.89 -1.78
C ASN A 26 -12.72 -0.82 -0.37
N PRO A 27 -12.43 0.22 0.45
CA PRO A 27 -12.98 0.34 1.78
C PRO A 27 -14.51 0.40 1.82
N TYR A 28 -15.15 0.93 0.78
CA TYR A 28 -16.62 0.96 0.72
C TYR A 28 -17.22 -0.45 0.73
N VAL A 29 -16.61 -1.37 -0.02
CA VAL A 29 -17.07 -2.78 -0.09
C VAL A 29 -16.77 -3.50 1.22
N LEU A 30 -15.54 -3.34 1.73
CA LEU A 30 -15.13 -3.95 2.99
C LEU A 30 -16.01 -3.48 4.15
N ASP A 31 -16.25 -2.17 4.26
CA ASP A 31 -17.09 -1.60 5.31
C ASP A 31 -18.53 -2.12 5.26
N THR A 32 -19.07 -2.28 4.04
CA THR A 32 -20.45 -2.76 3.86
C THR A 32 -20.62 -4.22 4.27
N ILE A 33 -19.66 -5.08 3.91
CA ILE A 33 -19.77 -6.53 4.14
C ILE A 33 -19.35 -6.90 5.57
N LEU A 34 -18.28 -6.25 6.06
CA LEU A 34 -17.72 -6.55 7.38
C LEU A 34 -18.39 -5.74 8.53
N GLU A 35 -19.30 -4.83 8.19
CA GLU A 35 -19.90 -3.88 9.14
C GLU A 35 -18.84 -3.13 9.96
N ALA A 36 -17.74 -2.72 9.30
CA ALA A 36 -16.55 -2.17 9.91
C ALA A 36 -16.16 -0.82 9.29
N ASN A 37 -15.29 -0.06 9.97
CA ASN A 37 -14.67 1.15 9.42
C ASN A 37 -13.26 0.83 8.94
N SER A 38 -13.04 0.72 7.64
CA SER A 38 -11.71 0.44 7.09
C SER A 38 -10.98 1.69 6.58
N ARG A 39 -9.65 1.66 6.60
CA ARG A 39 -8.77 2.70 6.05
C ARG A 39 -7.65 2.07 5.24
N ASN A 40 -7.49 2.53 4.01
CA ASN A 40 -6.40 2.13 3.15
C ASN A 40 -5.25 3.13 3.29
N LEU A 41 -4.13 2.67 3.84
CA LEU A 41 -2.90 3.45 4.02
C LEU A 41 -1.84 3.14 2.96
N GLY A 42 -2.20 2.42 1.89
CA GLY A 42 -1.29 2.09 0.81
C GLY A 42 -0.62 3.31 0.16
N VAL A 43 0.57 3.11 -0.41
CA VAL A 43 1.35 4.14 -1.13
C VAL A 43 1.98 3.56 -2.38
N SER A 44 1.77 4.23 -3.52
CA SER A 44 2.26 3.72 -4.80
C SER A 44 3.78 3.56 -4.87
N ALA A 45 4.24 2.47 -5.49
CA ALA A 45 5.64 2.16 -5.79
C ALA A 45 6.59 2.11 -4.60
N GLN A 46 6.08 1.90 -3.39
CA GLN A 46 6.87 1.93 -2.15
C GLN A 46 7.20 0.53 -1.63
N PRO A 47 8.35 0.35 -0.94
CA PRO A 47 8.69 -0.86 -0.21
C PRO A 47 7.94 -0.92 1.13
N PHE A 48 8.01 -2.08 1.79
CA PHE A 48 7.34 -2.30 3.09
C PHE A 48 7.75 -1.27 4.15
N GLY A 49 8.99 -0.80 4.19
CA GLY A 49 9.44 0.22 5.15
C GLY A 49 8.60 1.51 5.14
N VAL A 50 8.03 1.86 3.98
CA VAL A 50 7.11 3.00 3.89
C VAL A 50 5.73 2.66 4.46
N SER A 51 5.24 1.45 4.23
CA SER A 51 4.02 0.96 4.85
C SER A 51 4.15 0.93 6.37
N TYR A 52 5.31 0.53 6.89
CA TYR A 52 5.62 0.57 8.32
C TYR A 52 5.66 1.99 8.88
N LEU A 53 6.31 2.96 8.20
CA LEU A 53 6.23 4.37 8.61
C LEU A 53 4.78 4.86 8.67
N ARG A 54 3.96 4.53 7.69
CA ARG A 54 2.54 4.96 7.69
C ARG A 54 1.74 4.30 8.80
N TRP A 55 2.06 3.06 9.14
CA TRP A 55 1.52 2.39 10.33
C TRP A 55 1.90 3.13 11.60
N GLN A 56 3.19 3.44 11.83
CA GLN A 56 3.65 4.18 13.01
C GLN A 56 2.98 5.55 13.14
N LEU A 57 2.80 6.26 12.01
CA LEU A 57 2.11 7.55 12.00
C LEU A 57 0.61 7.43 12.30
N TYR A 58 -0.04 6.38 11.81
CA TYR A 58 -1.43 6.07 12.15
C TYR A 58 -1.54 5.73 13.63
N HIS A 59 -0.75 4.79 14.09
CA HIS A 59 -0.78 4.25 15.44
C HIS A 59 -0.54 5.33 16.52
N ARG A 60 0.33 6.29 16.25
CA ARG A 60 0.59 7.42 17.15
C ARG A 60 -0.66 8.24 17.52
N ASN A 61 -1.62 8.34 16.60
CA ASN A 61 -2.75 9.25 16.74
C ASN A 61 -4.12 8.55 16.83
N ASN A 62 -4.17 7.23 16.69
CA ASN A 62 -5.40 6.46 16.59
C ASN A 62 -5.41 5.28 17.56
N LYS A 63 -6.58 4.73 17.80
CA LYS A 63 -6.72 3.46 18.51
C LYS A 63 -6.20 2.30 17.67
N ASN A 64 -5.82 1.23 18.32
CA ASN A 64 -5.47 -0.01 17.64
C ASN A 64 -6.67 -0.49 16.81
N PRO A 65 -6.45 -0.83 15.53
CA PRO A 65 -7.46 -1.52 14.75
C PRO A 65 -7.62 -2.96 15.26
N LYS A 66 -8.74 -3.56 14.96
CA LYS A 66 -8.96 -5.00 15.21
C LYS A 66 -8.16 -5.86 14.22
N LEU A 67 -8.00 -5.36 12.98
CA LEU A 67 -7.36 -6.09 11.90
C LEU A 67 -6.42 -5.21 11.07
N LEU A 68 -5.20 -5.70 10.85
CA LEU A 68 -4.26 -5.19 9.86
C LEU A 68 -4.23 -6.12 8.65
N ILE A 69 -4.60 -5.60 7.50
CA ILE A 69 -4.42 -6.26 6.20
C ILE A 69 -3.10 -5.78 5.63
N VAL A 70 -2.14 -6.67 5.53
CA VAL A 70 -0.85 -6.38 4.89
C VAL A 70 -0.89 -6.96 3.48
N ASN A 71 -1.02 -6.08 2.48
CA ASN A 71 -0.85 -6.50 1.11
C ASN A 71 0.59 -6.93 0.90
N ILE A 72 0.81 -8.17 0.56
CA ILE A 72 2.14 -8.69 0.22
C ILE A 72 2.35 -8.68 -1.30
N ASP A 73 3.59 -8.44 -1.70
CA ASP A 73 3.94 -8.27 -3.12
C ASP A 73 5.39 -8.72 -3.39
N PHE A 74 5.64 -9.18 -4.60
CA PHE A 74 6.97 -9.61 -5.03
C PHE A 74 8.06 -8.52 -5.03
N ARG A 75 7.70 -7.25 -4.81
CA ARG A 75 8.62 -6.10 -4.79
C ARG A 75 8.64 -5.31 -3.48
N GLU A 76 7.90 -5.72 -2.47
CA GLU A 76 7.84 -4.96 -1.22
C GLU A 76 9.01 -5.24 -0.28
N LEU A 77 9.60 -6.44 -0.34
CA LEU A 77 10.73 -6.82 0.51
C LEU A 77 12.05 -6.24 -0.01
N ARG A 78 12.12 -4.92 -0.06
CA ARG A 78 13.32 -4.13 -0.41
C ARG A 78 13.44 -2.93 0.52
N MET A 79 14.66 -2.45 0.74
CA MET A 79 14.93 -1.33 1.63
C MET A 79 14.85 0.03 0.95
N VAL A 80 15.29 0.13 -0.31
CA VAL A 80 15.48 1.44 -0.95
C VAL A 80 14.36 1.73 -1.94
N THR A 81 13.82 2.94 -1.82
CA THR A 81 12.96 3.53 -2.84
C THR A 81 13.59 4.83 -3.35
N LYS A 82 13.61 5.02 -4.66
CA LYS A 82 14.04 6.30 -5.25
C LYS A 82 12.81 7.12 -5.61
N GLY A 83 12.50 8.10 -4.77
CA GLY A 83 11.82 9.31 -5.18
C GLY A 83 10.33 9.28 -5.52
N CYS A 84 9.61 8.15 -5.34
CA CYS A 84 8.18 8.15 -5.59
C CYS A 84 7.42 8.81 -4.42
N GLU A 85 6.62 9.83 -4.74
CA GLU A 85 5.72 10.50 -3.79
C GLU A 85 6.41 11.06 -2.53
N LYS A 86 7.71 11.38 -2.57
CA LYS A 86 8.43 11.94 -1.43
C LYS A 86 7.91 13.31 -1.01
N GLU A 87 7.25 14.01 -1.92
CA GLU A 87 6.70 15.36 -1.73
C GLU A 87 5.67 15.41 -0.60
N GLN A 88 4.95 14.32 -0.37
CA GLN A 88 3.98 14.24 0.72
C GLN A 88 4.60 14.38 2.11
N TYR A 89 5.92 14.17 2.24
CA TYR A 89 6.66 14.28 3.49
C TYR A 89 7.33 15.66 3.68
N TYR A 90 7.36 16.52 2.68
CA TYR A 90 8.00 17.85 2.76
C TYR A 90 7.58 18.69 3.97
N PRO A 91 6.31 18.76 4.35
CA PRO A 91 5.88 19.51 5.54
C PRO A 91 6.32 18.85 6.85
N TYR A 92 6.66 17.58 6.84
CA TYR A 92 6.85 16.74 8.04
C TYR A 92 8.28 16.24 8.25
N MET A 93 9.26 16.83 7.56
CA MET A 93 10.66 16.36 7.61
C MET A 93 11.33 16.49 8.99
N THR A 94 10.78 17.30 9.88
CA THR A 94 11.23 17.45 11.26
C THR A 94 10.54 16.52 12.24
N ASP A 95 9.50 15.81 11.80
CA ASP A 95 8.78 14.85 12.62
C ASP A 95 9.70 13.68 13.01
N THR A 96 9.61 13.25 14.26
CA THR A 96 10.51 12.22 14.83
C THR A 96 10.38 10.86 14.18
N LEU A 97 9.19 10.50 13.69
CA LEU A 97 8.96 9.26 12.95
C LEU A 97 9.37 9.37 11.49
N VAL A 98 9.14 10.52 10.85
CA VAL A 98 9.45 10.73 9.43
C VAL A 98 10.96 10.89 9.19
N ARG A 99 11.65 11.59 10.08
CA ARG A 99 13.06 11.95 9.90
C ARG A 99 14.00 10.78 9.60
N PRO A 100 13.90 9.61 10.28
CA PRO A 100 14.76 8.45 9.99
C PRO A 100 14.60 7.90 8.57
N TYR A 101 13.43 8.08 7.96
CA TYR A 101 13.11 7.56 6.63
C TYR A 101 13.53 8.49 5.48
N LEU A 102 13.95 9.73 5.75
CA LEU A 102 14.29 10.69 4.69
C LEU A 102 15.42 10.20 3.78
N ASP A 103 16.40 9.49 4.31
CA ASP A 103 17.50 8.94 3.51
C ASP A 103 17.02 7.78 2.63
N LEU A 104 16.11 6.92 3.12
CA LEU A 104 15.48 5.86 2.36
C LEU A 104 14.67 6.41 1.18
N TYR A 105 14.06 7.59 1.34
CA TYR A 105 13.36 8.32 0.27
C TYR A 105 14.31 9.06 -0.68
N GLY A 106 15.62 8.99 -0.47
CA GLY A 106 16.60 9.66 -1.30
C GLY A 106 16.58 11.19 -1.20
N PHE A 107 16.20 11.73 -0.04
CA PHE A 107 16.34 13.16 0.22
C PHE A 107 17.81 13.55 0.28
N THR A 108 18.20 14.52 -0.54
CA THR A 108 19.55 15.06 -0.52
C THR A 108 19.78 15.91 0.72
N TRP A 109 21.07 16.14 1.08
CA TRP A 109 21.42 17.05 2.18
C TRP A 109 20.78 18.44 1.99
N ALA A 110 20.80 18.98 0.78
CA ALA A 110 20.24 20.29 0.49
C ALA A 110 18.71 20.33 0.69
N GLU A 111 17.98 19.29 0.29
CA GLU A 111 16.53 19.17 0.54
C GLU A 111 16.20 19.10 2.03
N LYS A 112 17.08 18.50 2.83
CA LYS A 112 16.89 18.36 4.28
C LYS A 112 17.22 19.65 5.05
N HIS A 113 18.20 20.44 4.60
CA HIS A 113 18.80 21.51 5.42
C HIS A 113 18.64 22.92 4.85
N ILE A 114 18.44 23.08 3.52
CA ILE A 114 18.29 24.40 2.93
C ILE A 114 16.80 24.72 2.79
N PRO A 115 16.30 25.78 3.46
CA PRO A 115 14.90 26.18 3.34
C PRO A 115 14.48 26.36 1.88
N MET A 116 13.28 25.88 1.54
CA MET A 116 12.68 25.96 0.20
C MET A 116 13.40 25.20 -0.93
N TYR A 117 14.62 24.68 -0.72
CA TYR A 117 15.37 23.96 -1.76
C TYR A 117 14.61 22.74 -2.30
N ARG A 118 13.86 22.04 -1.43
CA ARG A 118 13.01 20.87 -1.77
C ARG A 118 11.89 21.18 -2.77
N TYR A 119 11.47 22.44 -2.88
CA TYR A 119 10.45 22.87 -3.84
C TYR A 119 11.04 23.35 -5.17
N ARG A 120 12.38 23.35 -5.31
CA ARG A 120 13.07 23.85 -6.49
C ARG A 120 12.71 23.03 -7.73
N GLY A 121 12.19 23.72 -8.75
CA GLY A 121 11.85 23.11 -10.04
C GLY A 121 10.49 22.39 -10.09
N ASP A 122 9.76 22.33 -8.98
CA ASP A 122 8.40 21.81 -8.96
C ASP A 122 7.37 22.95 -8.95
N TYR A 123 7.08 23.47 -10.15
CA TYR A 123 6.10 24.54 -10.32
C TYR A 123 4.68 24.14 -9.88
N LYS A 124 4.37 22.82 -9.92
CA LYS A 124 3.07 22.32 -9.48
C LYS A 124 2.93 22.40 -7.96
N LEU A 125 3.95 21.97 -7.23
CA LEU A 125 3.96 22.11 -5.75
C LEU A 125 4.00 23.58 -5.33
N MET A 126 4.75 24.40 -6.02
CA MET A 126 4.75 25.85 -5.77
C MET A 126 3.36 26.46 -5.99
N SER A 127 2.66 26.09 -7.07
CA SER A 127 1.30 26.59 -7.35
C SER A 127 0.29 26.09 -6.32
N ILE A 128 0.38 24.83 -5.88
CA ILE A 128 -0.45 24.28 -4.81
C ILE A 128 -0.20 25.04 -3.50
N GLY A 129 1.06 25.23 -3.12
CA GLY A 129 1.42 25.98 -1.93
C GLY A 129 0.93 27.44 -1.96
N PHE A 130 0.96 28.07 -3.12
CA PHE A 130 0.43 29.41 -3.33
C PHE A 130 -1.10 29.46 -3.26
N SER A 131 -1.78 28.46 -3.84
CA SER A 131 -3.25 28.37 -3.77
C SER A 131 -3.74 28.09 -2.35
N GLU A 132 -3.03 27.28 -1.59
CA GLU A 132 -3.30 27.04 -0.17
C GLU A 132 -3.12 28.33 0.67
N LEU A 133 -2.03 29.07 0.41
CA LEU A 133 -1.77 30.35 1.09
C LEU A 133 -2.87 31.40 0.84
N LEU A 134 -3.44 31.40 -0.36
CA LEU A 134 -4.51 32.31 -0.77
C LEU A 134 -5.91 31.77 -0.45
N HIS A 135 -6.01 30.63 0.22
CA HIS A 135 -7.29 29.93 0.48
C HIS A 135 -8.11 29.66 -0.79
N ILE A 136 -7.47 29.55 -1.93
CA ILE A 136 -8.10 29.15 -3.18
C ILE A 136 -8.18 27.62 -3.16
N TRP A 137 -9.28 27.09 -2.60
CA TRP A 137 -9.54 25.67 -2.54
C TRP A 137 -9.70 25.10 -3.96
N HIS A 138 -8.70 24.39 -4.42
CA HIS A 138 -8.88 23.43 -5.50
C HIS A 138 -9.44 22.18 -4.85
N ASP A 139 -10.75 22.02 -4.94
CA ASP A 139 -11.41 20.77 -4.58
C ASP A 139 -10.86 19.68 -5.53
N GLN A 140 -9.76 19.08 -5.10
CA GLN A 140 -9.26 17.86 -5.76
C GLN A 140 -10.25 16.75 -5.39
N LYS A 141 -11.43 16.79 -6.05
CA LYS A 141 -12.31 15.62 -6.15
C LYS A 141 -11.59 14.54 -6.93
N GLY A 142 -10.50 14.04 -6.35
CA GLY A 142 -9.87 12.82 -6.78
C GLY A 142 -10.84 11.66 -6.50
N ASN A 143 -10.79 10.65 -7.32
CA ASN A 143 -11.51 9.39 -7.13
C ASN A 143 -11.01 8.62 -5.89
N TYR A 144 -10.74 9.33 -4.77
CA TYR A 144 -10.21 8.78 -3.54
C TYR A 144 -11.32 8.62 -2.51
N TYR A 145 -11.45 7.40 -2.00
CA TYR A 145 -12.31 7.10 -0.86
C TYR A 145 -11.50 6.37 0.21
N LYS A 146 -11.33 6.99 1.39
CA LYS A 146 -10.59 6.40 2.53
C LYS A 146 -9.20 5.82 2.14
N GLY A 147 -8.50 6.44 1.17
CA GLY A 147 -7.20 6.01 0.66
C GLY A 147 -7.23 5.10 -0.56
N TYR A 148 -8.38 4.62 -0.97
CA TYR A 148 -8.59 3.85 -2.19
C TYR A 148 -8.74 4.76 -3.41
N THR A 149 -8.06 4.41 -4.51
CA THR A 149 -8.19 5.11 -5.79
C THR A 149 -9.13 4.33 -6.71
N ASN A 150 -10.28 4.91 -7.02
CA ASN A 150 -11.31 4.29 -7.84
C ASN A 150 -11.04 4.51 -9.33
N GLU A 151 -10.11 3.78 -9.89
CA GLU A 151 -9.71 3.87 -11.30
C GLU A 151 -10.65 3.04 -12.20
N ASN A 152 -11.24 3.68 -13.21
CA ASN A 152 -12.16 3.02 -14.16
C ASN A 152 -11.55 2.79 -15.55
N THR A 153 -10.23 2.84 -15.66
CA THR A 153 -9.52 2.61 -16.91
C THR A 153 -9.65 1.15 -17.33
N LYS A 154 -10.03 0.92 -18.58
CA LYS A 154 -10.01 -0.41 -19.18
C LYS A 154 -8.65 -0.64 -19.84
N TRP A 155 -8.05 -1.78 -19.54
CA TRP A 155 -6.83 -2.18 -20.19
C TRP A 155 -7.11 -2.92 -21.51
N ASP A 156 -6.44 -2.48 -22.55
CA ASP A 156 -6.56 -3.06 -23.90
C ASP A 156 -5.45 -4.08 -24.22
N GLY A 157 -4.67 -4.47 -23.21
CA GLY A 157 -3.55 -5.40 -23.36
C GLY A 157 -2.27 -4.77 -23.92
N ARG A 158 -2.30 -3.50 -24.33
CA ARG A 158 -1.07 -2.80 -24.75
C ARG A 158 -0.02 -2.84 -23.65
N ASN A 159 1.23 -2.88 -24.05
CA ASN A 159 2.40 -2.97 -23.18
C ASN A 159 2.64 -4.33 -22.47
N LEU A 160 1.70 -5.26 -22.48
CA LEU A 160 1.93 -6.59 -21.90
C LEU A 160 3.11 -7.29 -22.57
N ASN A 161 3.12 -7.36 -23.89
CA ASN A 161 4.20 -7.98 -24.67
C ASN A 161 5.56 -7.31 -24.39
N SER A 162 5.57 -5.98 -24.24
CA SER A 162 6.80 -5.26 -23.87
C SER A 162 7.32 -5.63 -22.48
N MET A 163 6.42 -5.95 -21.55
CA MET A 163 6.80 -6.43 -20.21
C MET A 163 7.29 -7.87 -20.27
N LEU A 164 6.61 -8.74 -20.99
CA LEU A 164 6.94 -10.16 -21.12
C LEU A 164 8.25 -10.38 -21.89
N ASN A 165 8.53 -9.56 -22.92
CA ASN A 165 9.74 -9.66 -23.73
C ASN A 165 11.04 -9.28 -22.98
N LYS A 166 10.93 -8.67 -21.79
CA LYS A 166 12.10 -8.35 -20.94
C LYS A 166 12.59 -9.54 -20.11
N GLY A 167 12.02 -10.70 -20.30
CA GLY A 167 12.30 -11.90 -19.51
C GLY A 167 11.55 -11.93 -18.18
N LYS A 168 11.83 -12.93 -17.36
CA LYS A 168 11.20 -13.07 -16.05
C LYS A 168 11.46 -11.84 -15.17
N ILE A 169 10.40 -11.31 -14.59
CA ILE A 169 10.45 -10.20 -13.64
C ILE A 169 10.84 -10.77 -12.28
N LYS A 170 12.03 -10.41 -11.80
CA LYS A 170 12.51 -10.89 -10.50
C LYS A 170 11.77 -10.20 -9.36
N GLY A 171 11.35 -10.97 -8.39
CA GLY A 171 10.96 -10.52 -7.07
C GLY A 171 12.17 -9.91 -6.32
N GLN A 172 11.88 -9.20 -5.28
CA GLN A 172 12.89 -8.62 -4.37
C GLN A 172 12.66 -9.17 -2.98
N CYS A 173 13.74 -9.67 -2.36
CA CYS A 173 13.71 -10.23 -1.01
C CYS A 173 15.03 -9.88 -0.32
N GLU A 174 15.11 -8.64 0.20
CA GLU A 174 16.28 -8.16 0.94
C GLU A 174 16.15 -8.58 2.42
N PRO A 175 17.16 -9.21 3.02
CA PRO A 175 17.10 -9.71 4.40
C PRO A 175 16.68 -8.63 5.42
N GLU A 176 17.17 -7.40 5.24
CA GLU A 176 16.85 -6.28 6.12
C GLU A 176 15.36 -5.88 6.02
N ALA A 177 14.77 -6.01 4.83
CA ALA A 177 13.34 -5.74 4.64
C ALA A 177 12.47 -6.85 5.27
N VAL A 178 12.93 -8.10 5.22
CA VAL A 178 12.28 -9.23 5.91
C VAL A 178 12.34 -9.02 7.42
N GLN A 179 13.51 -8.65 7.97
CA GLN A 179 13.67 -8.33 9.40
C GLN A 179 12.77 -7.18 9.84
N LEU A 180 12.62 -6.15 9.00
CA LEU A 180 11.73 -5.02 9.28
C LEU A 180 10.26 -5.45 9.32
N LEU A 181 9.84 -6.32 8.41
CA LEU A 181 8.49 -6.90 8.42
C LEU A 181 8.29 -7.76 9.67
N GLU A 182 9.27 -8.58 10.02
CA GLU A 182 9.22 -9.41 11.23
C GLU A 182 9.10 -8.57 12.50
N HIS A 183 9.88 -7.49 12.62
CA HIS A 183 9.78 -6.55 13.73
C HIS A 183 8.38 -5.93 13.85
N PHE A 184 7.81 -5.47 12.72
CA PHE A 184 6.44 -4.97 12.68
C PHE A 184 5.42 -6.02 13.15
N LEU A 185 5.57 -7.29 12.75
CA LEU A 185 4.67 -8.36 13.20
C LEU A 185 4.76 -8.59 14.71
N GLN A 186 5.98 -8.59 15.25
CA GLN A 186 6.19 -8.73 16.71
C GLN A 186 5.53 -7.59 17.48
N GLU A 187 5.68 -6.34 17.02
CA GLU A 187 5.02 -5.19 17.65
C GLU A 187 3.49 -5.33 17.63
N THR A 188 2.92 -5.63 16.46
CA THR A 188 1.46 -5.69 16.29
C THR A 188 0.82 -6.87 17.05
N ILE A 189 1.48 -8.02 17.11
CA ILE A 189 1.03 -9.19 17.88
C ILE A 189 1.10 -8.90 19.38
N ASN A 190 2.15 -8.24 19.87
CA ASN A 190 2.27 -7.86 21.27
C ASN A 190 1.17 -6.86 21.70
N GLU A 191 0.58 -6.14 20.77
CA GLU A 191 -0.54 -5.23 21.00
C GLU A 191 -1.91 -5.89 20.76
N GLU A 192 -1.96 -7.22 20.60
CA GLU A 192 -3.16 -8.02 20.35
C GLU A 192 -3.95 -7.62 19.09
N ILE A 193 -3.23 -7.09 18.07
CA ILE A 193 -3.82 -6.73 16.78
C ILE A 193 -3.77 -7.94 15.85
N SER A 194 -4.93 -8.34 15.32
CA SER A 194 -4.97 -9.39 14.30
C SER A 194 -4.28 -8.92 13.00
N VAL A 195 -3.46 -9.79 12.40
CA VAL A 195 -2.79 -9.51 11.12
C VAL A 195 -3.19 -10.58 10.10
N VAL A 196 -3.36 -10.18 8.84
CA VAL A 196 -3.55 -11.09 7.70
C VAL A 196 -2.66 -10.65 6.53
N PHE A 197 -1.93 -11.59 5.95
CA PHE A 197 -1.24 -11.38 4.68
C PHE A 197 -2.18 -11.61 3.52
N VAL A 198 -2.19 -10.70 2.57
CA VAL A 198 -3.06 -10.81 1.39
C VAL A 198 -2.25 -10.57 0.12
N TYR A 199 -2.23 -11.55 -0.75
CA TYR A 199 -1.69 -11.41 -2.10
C TYR A 199 -2.82 -11.01 -3.04
N ALA A 200 -2.86 -9.74 -3.47
CA ALA A 200 -3.92 -9.22 -4.32
C ALA A 200 -3.87 -9.81 -5.76
N PRO A 201 -4.96 -9.74 -6.55
CA PRO A 201 -5.01 -10.30 -7.90
C PRO A 201 -3.94 -9.75 -8.83
N LEU A 202 -3.38 -10.61 -9.67
CA LEU A 202 -2.46 -10.30 -10.77
C LEU A 202 -3.02 -10.83 -12.07
N TYR A 203 -2.78 -10.12 -13.17
CA TYR A 203 -3.12 -10.68 -14.48
C TYR A 203 -2.30 -11.93 -14.75
N LYS A 204 -2.95 -13.03 -15.07
CA LYS A 204 -2.33 -14.37 -15.15
C LYS A 204 -1.06 -14.41 -15.97
N LYS A 205 -1.06 -13.87 -17.19
CA LYS A 205 0.15 -13.87 -18.05
C LYS A 205 1.34 -13.10 -17.44
N LEU A 206 1.06 -12.10 -16.61
CA LEU A 206 2.14 -11.41 -15.90
C LEU A 206 2.62 -12.28 -14.74
N LYS A 207 1.71 -12.86 -13.97
CA LYS A 207 2.06 -13.75 -12.84
C LYS A 207 2.91 -14.93 -13.30
N ASP A 208 2.55 -15.58 -14.40
CA ASP A 208 3.30 -16.70 -14.97
C ASP A 208 4.75 -16.28 -15.40
N ASN A 209 5.01 -14.98 -15.52
CA ASN A 209 6.31 -14.41 -15.87
C ASN A 209 7.08 -13.82 -14.68
N LEU A 210 6.60 -14.02 -13.45
CA LEU A 210 7.32 -13.63 -12.24
C LEU A 210 8.30 -14.71 -11.79
N ALA A 211 9.42 -14.28 -11.24
CA ALA A 211 10.33 -15.10 -10.44
C ALA A 211 10.31 -14.50 -9.03
N GLU A 212 9.36 -14.97 -8.21
CA GLU A 212 9.05 -14.43 -6.89
C GLU A 212 9.18 -15.45 -5.76
N GLU A 213 9.81 -16.59 -6.05
CA GLU A 213 9.90 -17.74 -5.15
C GLU A 213 10.50 -17.36 -3.79
N GLU A 214 11.57 -16.55 -3.79
CA GLU A 214 12.23 -16.12 -2.55
C GLU A 214 11.31 -15.20 -1.69
N ALA A 215 10.64 -14.25 -2.32
CA ALA A 215 9.73 -13.37 -1.61
C ALA A 215 8.52 -14.15 -1.05
N ARG A 216 7.96 -15.07 -1.85
CA ARG A 216 6.87 -15.95 -1.38
C ARG A 216 7.29 -16.82 -0.22
N ALA A 217 8.46 -17.43 -0.30
CA ALA A 217 9.00 -18.25 0.78
C ALA A 217 9.19 -17.45 2.08
N ALA A 218 9.67 -16.21 1.99
CA ALA A 218 9.81 -15.35 3.16
C ALA A 218 8.45 -15.01 3.79
N TYR A 219 7.42 -14.68 3.00
CA TYR A 219 6.07 -14.45 3.52
C TYR A 219 5.46 -15.72 4.13
N GLN A 220 5.64 -16.87 3.51
CA GLN A 220 5.16 -18.15 4.03
C GLN A 220 5.84 -18.53 5.35
N ASP A 221 7.15 -18.34 5.46
CA ASP A 221 7.90 -18.56 6.69
C ASP A 221 7.38 -17.68 7.83
N LEU A 222 7.22 -16.37 7.58
CA LEU A 222 6.67 -15.45 8.56
C LEU A 222 5.22 -15.79 8.94
N SER A 223 4.39 -16.14 7.96
CA SER A 223 3.02 -16.60 8.19
C SER A 223 2.95 -17.80 9.13
N GLN A 224 3.79 -18.80 8.91
CA GLN A 224 3.87 -20.02 9.74
C GLN A 224 4.42 -19.74 11.14
N ARG A 225 5.51 -18.97 11.25
CA ARG A 225 6.16 -18.68 12.54
C ARG A 225 5.28 -17.85 13.47
N TYR A 226 4.46 -16.97 12.93
CA TYR A 226 3.62 -16.04 13.69
C TYR A 226 2.13 -16.39 13.67
N ASP A 227 1.76 -17.54 13.11
CA ASP A 227 0.36 -18.00 12.95
C ASP A 227 -0.53 -16.94 12.27
N ILE A 228 0.00 -16.30 11.22
CA ILE A 228 -0.67 -15.27 10.45
C ILE A 228 -1.34 -15.90 9.23
N PRO A 229 -2.67 -15.77 9.04
CA PRO A 229 -3.33 -16.22 7.83
C PRO A 229 -2.71 -15.57 6.58
N LEU A 230 -2.47 -16.37 5.53
CA LEU A 230 -2.02 -15.92 4.24
C LEU A 230 -3.09 -16.24 3.19
N LEU A 231 -3.72 -15.21 2.66
CA LEU A 231 -4.77 -15.30 1.65
C LEU A 231 -4.20 -14.95 0.27
N ASP A 232 -4.14 -15.92 -0.63
CA ASP A 232 -3.60 -15.72 -1.98
C ASP A 232 -4.73 -15.61 -3.02
N PHE A 233 -4.98 -14.38 -3.47
CA PHE A 233 -5.93 -14.06 -4.55
C PHE A 233 -5.23 -13.82 -5.90
N SER A 234 -3.96 -14.13 -6.03
CA SER A 234 -3.21 -13.86 -7.26
C SER A 234 -3.64 -14.70 -8.46
N GLU A 235 -4.45 -15.73 -8.26
CA GLU A 235 -4.93 -16.66 -9.29
C GLU A 235 -6.44 -16.92 -9.25
N ILE A 236 -7.23 -16.04 -8.64
CA ILE A 236 -8.69 -16.18 -8.68
C ILE A 236 -9.21 -16.10 -10.12
N ASP A 237 -10.42 -16.57 -10.36
CA ASP A 237 -10.99 -16.87 -11.69
C ASP A 237 -10.88 -15.72 -12.70
N PHE A 238 -11.09 -14.47 -12.27
CA PHE A 238 -11.01 -13.32 -13.17
C PHE A 238 -9.57 -12.86 -13.52
N CYS A 239 -8.53 -13.47 -12.93
CA CYS A 239 -7.13 -13.10 -13.22
C CYS A 239 -6.72 -13.35 -14.67
N SER A 240 -7.46 -14.16 -15.41
CA SER A 240 -7.25 -14.36 -16.85
C SER A 240 -8.02 -13.41 -17.76
N ASP A 241 -8.96 -12.61 -17.23
CA ASP A 241 -9.79 -11.66 -18.00
C ASP A 241 -9.26 -10.22 -17.84
N SER A 242 -8.68 -9.69 -18.93
CA SER A 242 -8.13 -8.31 -18.94
C SER A 242 -9.16 -7.22 -18.67
N SER A 243 -10.46 -7.50 -18.79
CA SER A 243 -11.53 -6.53 -18.52
C SER A 243 -11.63 -6.12 -17.04
N TYR A 244 -10.98 -6.86 -16.13
CA TYR A 244 -10.89 -6.57 -14.70
C TYR A 244 -9.63 -5.78 -14.31
N PHE A 245 -8.79 -5.47 -15.29
CA PHE A 245 -7.48 -4.85 -15.04
C PHE A 245 -7.35 -3.50 -15.76
N MET A 246 -6.54 -2.60 -15.22
CA MET A 246 -6.02 -1.41 -15.92
C MET A 246 -4.66 -1.68 -16.55
N ASN A 247 -3.92 -2.64 -16.04
CA ASN A 247 -2.65 -3.16 -16.59
C ASN A 247 -2.33 -4.51 -15.92
N GLY A 248 -1.21 -5.13 -16.28
CA GLY A 248 -0.84 -6.45 -15.73
C GLY A 248 -0.68 -6.52 -14.21
N HIS A 249 -0.43 -5.39 -13.54
CA HIS A 249 -0.20 -5.33 -12.09
C HIS A 249 -1.42 -4.86 -11.29
N HIS A 250 -2.34 -4.11 -11.90
CA HIS A 250 -3.39 -3.41 -11.18
C HIS A 250 -4.77 -3.75 -11.75
N VAL A 251 -5.68 -4.08 -10.87
CA VAL A 251 -7.10 -4.21 -11.20
C VAL A 251 -7.72 -2.83 -11.45
N ASN A 252 -8.78 -2.78 -12.25
CA ASN A 252 -9.65 -1.60 -12.38
C ASN A 252 -10.79 -1.65 -11.34
N ARG A 253 -11.72 -0.69 -11.39
CA ARG A 253 -12.87 -0.62 -10.48
C ARG A 253 -13.65 -1.93 -10.37
N LYS A 254 -13.91 -2.60 -11.52
CA LYS A 254 -14.65 -3.87 -11.55
C LYS A 254 -13.87 -4.98 -10.84
N GLY A 255 -12.57 -5.06 -11.08
CA GLY A 255 -11.69 -6.03 -10.42
C GLY A 255 -11.54 -5.75 -8.92
N ALA A 256 -11.38 -4.48 -8.53
CA ALA A 256 -11.29 -4.08 -7.13
C ALA A 256 -12.57 -4.38 -6.35
N GLN A 257 -13.75 -4.13 -6.97
CA GLN A 257 -15.04 -4.47 -6.38
C GLN A 257 -15.11 -5.96 -6.07
N ARG A 258 -14.91 -6.81 -7.07
CA ARG A 258 -15.02 -8.26 -6.93
C ARG A 258 -13.98 -8.83 -5.96
N PHE A 259 -12.73 -8.39 -6.07
CA PHE A 259 -11.69 -8.81 -5.14
C PHE A 259 -12.02 -8.44 -3.69
N SER A 260 -12.52 -7.21 -3.46
CA SER A 260 -12.88 -6.77 -2.10
C SER A 260 -14.06 -7.54 -1.52
N GLU A 261 -15.01 -7.99 -2.35
CA GLU A 261 -16.12 -8.87 -1.95
C GLU A 261 -15.60 -10.24 -1.51
N GLU A 262 -14.71 -10.86 -2.29
CA GLU A 262 -14.11 -12.16 -1.97
C GLU A 262 -13.21 -12.06 -0.73
N LEU A 263 -12.42 -11.00 -0.60
CA LEU A 263 -11.58 -10.75 0.57
C LEU A 263 -12.42 -10.57 1.84
N ALA A 264 -13.47 -9.76 1.79
CA ALA A 264 -14.36 -9.56 2.94
C ALA A 264 -15.00 -10.88 3.40
N THR A 265 -15.46 -11.69 2.45
CA THR A 265 -16.02 -13.02 2.75
C THR A 265 -15.00 -13.94 3.42
N ALA A 266 -13.74 -13.92 2.96
CA ALA A 266 -12.68 -14.72 3.56
C ALA A 266 -12.32 -14.23 4.97
N ILE A 267 -12.25 -12.92 5.20
CA ILE A 267 -12.00 -12.31 6.52
C ILE A 267 -13.10 -12.70 7.52
N ASP A 268 -14.37 -12.61 7.10
CA ASP A 268 -15.52 -12.97 7.93
C ASP A 268 -15.50 -14.46 8.27
N SER A 269 -15.27 -15.32 7.27
CA SER A 269 -15.19 -16.77 7.45
C SER A 269 -14.09 -17.22 8.42
N LEU A 270 -12.99 -16.46 8.50
CA LEU A 270 -11.89 -16.70 9.43
C LEU A 270 -12.12 -16.06 10.82
N GLY A 271 -13.19 -15.29 11.00
CA GLY A 271 -13.50 -14.61 12.26
C GLY A 271 -12.46 -13.58 12.71
N LEU A 272 -11.72 -12.98 11.77
CA LEU A 272 -10.57 -12.11 12.08
C LEU A 272 -10.95 -10.78 12.75
N LEU A 273 -12.21 -10.35 12.68
CA LEU A 273 -12.72 -9.14 13.33
C LEU A 273 -13.38 -9.39 14.69
N GLN A 274 -13.57 -10.65 15.07
CA GLN A 274 -14.30 -11.03 16.30
C GLN A 274 -13.38 -11.23 17.50
N ARG A 275 -12.08 -11.05 17.32
CA ARG A 275 -11.08 -11.21 18.39
C ARG A 275 -10.84 -9.92 19.16
#